data_3b57f13efb8943d2018f515195c161b0
#
_entry.id   3b57f13efb8943d2018f515195c161b0
#
_cell.length_a   1.000
_cell.length_b   1.000
_cell.length_c   1.000
_cell.angle_alpha   90.00
_cell.angle_beta   90.00
_cell.angle_gamma   90.00
#
_symmetry.space_group_name_H-M   'P 1'
#
loop_
_entity.id
_entity.type
_entity.pdbx_description
1 polymer ?
#
loop_
_entity_poly.entity_id
_entity_poly.type
_entity_poly.pdbx_seq_one_letter_code
_entity_poly.pdbx_strand_id
1 'polypeptide(L)'
;MPSPLPSTADRNPAHAALHLVPPATSPAHLLDEADDAEFIELLGRFRDSGGLANLAEVASIAATRGRPVPTTASIAARSLLAFAWQGTWWLPLFQFNLADMSPKPGMQEVLAELSRVFDRVTLSRWFLQSNCSLRGRAPVQVIDVTQDDVVAAARLDRFVAAG
;
A
#
# COMPACT_ATOMS: atom_id res chain seq x y z
N MET A 1 63.50 25.12 40.35
CA MET A 1 62.74 23.88 40.56
C MET A 1 61.41 24.04 39.79
N PRO A 2 61.28 23.52 38.59
CA PRO A 2 59.98 23.53 37.93
C PRO A 2 59.23 22.25 38.21
N SER A 3 57.96 22.35 38.59
CA SER A 3 56.99 21.27 38.74
C SER A 3 56.63 20.59 37.42
N PRO A 4 56.41 19.28 37.39
CA PRO A 4 55.98 18.59 36.16
C PRO A 4 54.49 18.75 35.91
N LEU A 5 54.17 18.90 34.62
CA LEU A 5 52.82 18.93 34.08
C LEU A 5 52.15 17.54 34.15
N PRO A 6 50.84 17.45 34.37
CA PRO A 6 50.11 16.18 34.31
C PRO A 6 49.87 15.77 32.86
N SER A 7 50.10 14.50 32.60
CA SER A 7 49.88 13.75 31.39
C SER A 7 48.44 13.80 30.94
N THR A 8 48.24 14.07 29.65
CA THR A 8 46.96 13.98 28.96
C THR A 8 46.49 12.52 28.90
N ALA A 9 45.44 12.20 29.66
CA ALA A 9 44.78 10.93 29.59
C ALA A 9 43.95 10.81 28.30
N ASP A 10 44.14 9.69 27.66
CA ASP A 10 43.40 9.18 26.51
C ASP A 10 41.90 9.46 26.57
N ARG A 11 41.42 10.23 25.61
CA ARG A 11 40.01 10.24 25.23
C ARG A 11 39.79 9.15 24.20
N ASN A 12 39.38 8.00 24.63
CA ASN A 12 38.80 6.98 23.78
C ASN A 12 37.38 7.44 23.36
N PRO A 13 37.11 7.73 22.11
CA PRO A 13 35.73 7.94 21.67
C PRO A 13 35.09 6.57 21.57
N ALA A 14 34.29 6.24 22.57
CA ALA A 14 33.36 5.10 22.49
C ALA A 14 32.51 5.22 21.25
N HIS A 15 32.71 4.33 20.29
CA HIS A 15 31.82 4.08 19.18
C HIS A 15 30.43 3.74 19.77
N ALA A 16 29.55 4.71 19.77
CA ALA A 16 28.11 4.46 19.92
C ALA A 16 27.66 3.72 18.65
N ALA A 17 27.73 2.40 18.71
CA ALA A 17 27.05 1.55 17.77
C ALA A 17 25.55 1.83 17.92
N LEU A 18 25.00 2.62 17.00
CA LEU A 18 23.56 2.71 16.80
C LEU A 18 23.08 1.31 16.42
N HIS A 19 22.63 0.55 17.42
CA HIS A 19 21.78 -0.60 17.17
C HIS A 19 20.51 -0.09 16.50
N LEU A 20 20.47 -0.14 15.17
CA LEU A 20 19.22 -0.13 14.41
C LEU A 20 18.46 -1.39 14.86
N VAL A 21 17.59 -1.23 15.84
CA VAL A 21 16.56 -2.22 16.16
C VAL A 21 15.66 -2.24 14.94
N PRO A 22 15.56 -3.35 14.20
CA PRO A 22 14.58 -3.44 13.12
C PRO A 22 13.19 -3.22 13.75
N PRO A 23 12.29 -2.47 13.09
CA PRO A 23 10.95 -2.29 13.60
C PRO A 23 10.33 -3.68 13.80
N ALA A 24 9.83 -3.92 15.01
CA ALA A 24 9.17 -5.17 15.36
C ALA A 24 8.05 -5.42 14.35
N THR A 25 8.22 -6.42 13.50
CA THR A 25 7.23 -6.82 12.50
C THR A 25 6.04 -7.37 13.29
N SER A 26 4.98 -6.58 13.41
CA SER A 26 3.73 -7.03 14.02
C SER A 26 3.16 -8.21 13.20
N PRO A 27 2.67 -9.28 13.84
CA PRO A 27 2.14 -10.44 13.12
C PRO A 27 1.00 -10.10 12.13
N ALA A 28 0.27 -9.01 12.34
CA ALA A 28 -0.73 -8.49 11.40
C ALA A 28 -0.10 -7.99 10.08
N HIS A 29 1.18 -7.64 10.05
CA HIS A 29 1.89 -7.18 8.86
C HIS A 29 2.22 -8.33 7.90
N LEU A 30 2.44 -9.53 8.44
CA LEU A 30 2.78 -10.72 7.64
C LEU A 30 1.63 -11.23 6.76
N LEU A 31 0.37 -10.96 7.14
CA LEU A 31 -0.80 -11.37 6.38
C LEU A 31 -1.07 -10.47 5.15
N ASP A 32 -0.49 -9.29 5.12
CA ASP A 32 -0.66 -8.32 4.03
C ASP A 32 0.57 -8.25 3.12
N GLU A 33 1.61 -9.08 3.37
CA GLU A 33 2.85 -9.09 2.60
C GLU A 33 2.75 -10.12 1.47
N ALA A 34 2.95 -9.63 0.24
CA ALA A 34 3.02 -10.48 -0.94
C ALA A 34 4.36 -11.22 -0.98
N ASP A 35 4.35 -12.46 -1.43
CA ASP A 35 5.58 -13.15 -1.81
C ASP A 35 6.11 -12.63 -3.17
N ASP A 36 7.31 -13.08 -3.56
CA ASP A 36 7.95 -12.61 -4.80
C ASP A 36 7.12 -12.96 -6.05
N ALA A 37 6.47 -14.13 -6.08
CA ALA A 37 5.66 -14.57 -7.20
C ALA A 37 4.37 -13.73 -7.31
N GLU A 38 3.73 -13.47 -6.17
CA GLU A 38 2.55 -12.61 -6.08
C GLU A 38 2.86 -11.16 -6.49
N PHE A 39 3.99 -10.63 -6.04
CA PHE A 39 4.43 -9.30 -6.44
C PHE A 39 4.64 -9.20 -7.95
N ILE A 40 5.36 -10.16 -8.56
CA ILE A 40 5.60 -10.20 -10.01
C ILE A 40 4.28 -10.33 -10.78
N GLU A 41 3.37 -11.19 -10.31
CA GLU A 41 2.02 -11.31 -10.89
C GLU A 41 1.29 -9.97 -10.88
N LEU A 42 1.18 -9.34 -9.70
CA LEU A 42 0.46 -8.08 -9.54
C LEU A 42 1.11 -6.94 -10.35
N LEU A 43 2.45 -6.87 -10.36
CA LEU A 43 3.19 -5.89 -11.15
C LEU A 43 2.87 -6.01 -12.65
N GLY A 44 2.86 -7.23 -13.16
CA GLY A 44 2.51 -7.51 -14.55
C GLY A 44 1.06 -7.15 -14.89
N ARG A 45 0.13 -7.55 -14.03
CA ARG A 45 -1.31 -7.37 -14.26
C ARG A 45 -1.79 -5.93 -14.09
N PHE A 46 -1.18 -5.13 -13.20
CA PHE A 46 -1.54 -3.71 -13.06
C PHE A 46 -0.91 -2.82 -14.13
N ARG A 47 0.00 -3.32 -14.95
CA ARG A 47 0.70 -2.51 -15.97
C ARG A 47 -0.25 -1.70 -16.85
N ASP A 48 -1.30 -2.33 -17.36
CA ASP A 48 -2.24 -1.72 -18.29
C ASP A 48 -3.22 -0.74 -17.61
N SER A 49 -3.27 -0.75 -16.29
CA SER A 49 -4.12 0.14 -15.47
C SER A 49 -3.33 1.24 -14.73
N GLY A 50 -2.15 1.57 -15.23
CA GLY A 50 -1.28 2.61 -14.67
C GLY A 50 -0.11 2.09 -13.85
N GLY A 51 -0.06 0.78 -13.55
CA GLY A 51 1.04 0.16 -12.83
C GLY A 51 0.94 0.26 -11.30
N LEU A 52 2.06 -0.04 -10.67
CA LEU A 52 2.28 0.07 -9.24
C LEU A 52 3.32 1.15 -8.95
N ALA A 53 3.15 1.86 -7.84
CA ALA A 53 4.16 2.74 -7.29
C ALA A 53 4.30 2.49 -5.78
N ASN A 54 5.49 2.72 -5.23
CA ASN A 54 5.65 2.64 -3.79
C ASN A 54 5.05 3.88 -3.10
N LEU A 55 4.77 3.74 -1.79
CA LEU A 55 4.12 4.80 -1.02
C LEU A 55 4.90 6.13 -1.07
N ALA A 56 6.23 6.09 -1.06
CA ALA A 56 7.05 7.29 -1.08
C ALA A 56 6.94 8.04 -2.42
N GLU A 57 6.90 7.31 -3.54
CA GLU A 57 6.69 7.88 -4.87
C GLU A 57 5.31 8.54 -4.98
N VAL A 58 4.25 7.84 -4.57
CA VAL A 58 2.88 8.39 -4.57
C VAL A 58 2.79 9.62 -3.67
N ALA A 59 3.38 9.58 -2.48
CA ALA A 59 3.42 10.70 -1.54
C ALA A 59 4.14 11.92 -2.13
N SER A 60 5.28 11.71 -2.79
CA SER A 60 6.04 12.77 -3.46
C SER A 60 5.23 13.44 -4.58
N ILE A 61 4.57 12.64 -5.42
CA ILE A 61 3.74 13.17 -6.51
C ILE A 61 2.53 13.95 -5.94
N ALA A 62 1.86 13.44 -4.91
CA ALA A 62 0.74 14.13 -4.29
C ALA A 62 1.18 15.47 -3.68
N ALA A 63 2.31 15.50 -2.97
CA ALA A 63 2.88 16.70 -2.37
C ALA A 63 3.19 17.78 -3.42
N THR A 64 3.82 17.42 -4.55
CA THR A 64 4.12 18.36 -5.63
C THR A 64 2.87 18.96 -6.29
N ARG A 65 1.74 18.27 -6.16
CA ARG A 65 0.43 18.72 -6.67
C ARG A 65 -0.44 19.39 -5.61
N GLY A 66 0.10 19.63 -4.40
CA GLY A 66 -0.62 20.27 -3.30
C GLY A 66 -1.81 19.43 -2.78
N ARG A 67 -1.74 18.11 -2.92
CA ARG A 67 -2.80 17.18 -2.49
C ARG A 67 -2.45 16.51 -1.15
N PRO A 68 -3.45 16.02 -0.42
CA PRO A 68 -3.20 15.24 0.78
C PRO A 68 -2.25 14.07 0.50
N VAL A 69 -1.18 13.98 1.27
CA VAL A 69 -0.14 12.97 1.09
C VAL A 69 -0.64 11.64 1.63
N PRO A 70 -0.64 10.55 0.84
CA PRO A 70 -0.90 9.21 1.34
C PRO A 70 0.10 8.80 2.42
N THR A 71 -0.38 8.16 3.47
CA THR A 71 0.42 7.74 4.61
C THR A 71 0.15 6.28 4.97
N THR A 72 1.01 5.70 5.80
CA THR A 72 0.75 4.38 6.39
C THR A 72 -0.55 4.35 7.21
N ALA A 73 -0.94 5.49 7.82
CA ALA A 73 -2.22 5.62 8.51
C ALA A 73 -3.41 5.50 7.55
N SER A 74 -3.32 6.08 6.34
CA SER A 74 -4.35 5.93 5.29
C SER A 74 -4.47 4.47 4.83
N ILE A 75 -3.34 3.76 4.75
CA ILE A 75 -3.31 2.33 4.43
C ILE A 75 -3.90 1.51 5.57
N ALA A 76 -3.52 1.79 6.83
CA ALA A 76 -4.06 1.10 8.00
C ALA A 76 -5.58 1.31 8.14
N ALA A 77 -6.07 2.51 7.85
CA ALA A 77 -7.50 2.84 7.82
C ALA A 77 -8.26 2.20 6.63
N ARG A 78 -7.57 1.44 5.77
CA ARG A 78 -8.12 0.82 4.56
C ARG A 78 -8.83 1.81 3.62
N SER A 79 -8.38 3.06 3.62
CA SER A 79 -8.85 4.08 2.67
C SER A 79 -8.14 4.02 1.32
N LEU A 80 -7.06 3.26 1.23
CA LEU A 80 -6.28 3.01 0.02
C LEU A 80 -6.01 1.52 -0.15
N LEU A 81 -6.08 1.05 -1.39
CA LEU A 81 -5.60 -0.28 -1.76
C LEU A 81 -4.07 -0.26 -1.77
N ALA A 82 -3.49 -1.10 -0.96
CA ALA A 82 -2.05 -1.27 -0.89
C ALA A 82 -1.73 -2.68 -0.38
N PHE A 83 -0.60 -3.22 -0.78
CA PHE A 83 -0.03 -4.45 -0.23
C PHE A 83 1.46 -4.25 0.04
N ALA A 84 2.02 -4.99 0.96
CA ALA A 84 3.43 -4.93 1.28
C ALA A 84 4.21 -5.96 0.46
N TRP A 85 5.43 -5.61 0.08
CA TRP A 85 6.42 -6.52 -0.48
C TRP A 85 7.81 -6.03 -0.06
N GLN A 86 8.61 -6.92 0.54
CA GLN A 86 9.94 -6.63 1.08
C GLN A 86 9.95 -5.38 1.99
N GLY A 87 8.98 -5.29 2.90
CA GLY A 87 8.86 -4.18 3.86
C GLY A 87 8.44 -2.84 3.25
N THR A 88 8.10 -2.80 1.96
CA THR A 88 7.68 -1.59 1.24
C THR A 88 6.20 -1.69 0.86
N TRP A 89 5.44 -0.62 1.06
CA TRP A 89 4.06 -0.51 0.62
C TRP A 89 3.98 -0.14 -0.85
N TRP A 90 3.24 -0.94 -1.62
CA TRP A 90 2.97 -0.75 -3.04
C TRP A 90 1.49 -0.46 -3.27
N LEU A 91 1.22 0.55 -4.08
CA LEU A 91 -0.12 1.03 -4.36
C LEU A 91 -0.40 0.92 -5.86
N PRO A 92 -1.49 0.24 -6.27
CA PRO A 92 -1.97 0.30 -7.65
C PRO A 92 -2.41 1.71 -8.02
N LEU A 93 -1.88 2.24 -9.12
CA LEU A 93 -2.13 3.62 -9.52
C LEU A 93 -3.54 3.86 -10.09
N PHE A 94 -4.24 2.81 -10.54
CA PHE A 94 -5.60 2.93 -11.06
C PHE A 94 -6.59 3.54 -10.05
N GLN A 95 -6.32 3.44 -8.75
CA GLN A 95 -7.18 3.98 -7.70
C GLN A 95 -7.14 5.51 -7.59
N PHE A 96 -6.22 6.15 -8.29
CA PHE A 96 -6.05 7.60 -8.29
C PHE A 96 -6.46 8.21 -9.63
N ASN A 97 -6.97 9.42 -9.59
CA ASN A 97 -7.03 10.27 -10.75
C ASN A 97 -5.61 10.79 -11.04
N LEU A 98 -5.00 10.33 -12.13
CA LEU A 98 -3.62 10.64 -12.46
C LEU A 98 -3.36 12.14 -12.74
N ALA A 99 -4.42 12.91 -13.03
CA ALA A 99 -4.28 14.35 -13.26
C ALA A 99 -3.94 15.11 -11.98
N ASP A 100 -4.53 14.70 -10.84
CA ASP A 100 -4.37 15.41 -9.57
C ASP A 100 -4.02 14.52 -8.37
N MET A 101 -3.87 13.21 -8.56
CA MET A 101 -3.59 12.22 -7.52
C MET A 101 -4.68 12.13 -6.42
N SER A 102 -5.90 12.58 -6.71
CA SER A 102 -7.03 12.31 -5.81
C SER A 102 -7.46 10.84 -5.92
N PRO A 103 -7.85 10.19 -4.81
CA PRO A 103 -8.48 8.89 -4.86
C PRO A 103 -9.76 8.95 -5.70
N LYS A 104 -10.00 7.94 -6.54
CA LYS A 104 -11.22 7.85 -7.33
C LYS A 104 -12.43 7.62 -6.43
N PRO A 105 -13.59 8.22 -6.75
CA PRO A 105 -14.84 7.93 -6.08
C PRO A 105 -15.14 6.42 -6.09
N GLY A 106 -15.83 5.91 -5.08
CA GLY A 106 -16.20 4.50 -4.95
C GLY A 106 -15.09 3.57 -4.46
N MET A 107 -13.82 3.94 -4.59
CA MET A 107 -12.73 3.11 -4.07
C MET A 107 -12.88 2.83 -2.58
N GLN A 108 -13.16 3.86 -1.78
CA GLN A 108 -13.33 3.69 -0.33
C GLN A 108 -14.51 2.77 0.01
N GLU A 109 -15.61 2.85 -0.74
CA GLU A 109 -16.78 2.00 -0.54
C GLU A 109 -16.46 0.53 -0.85
N VAL A 110 -15.81 0.27 -1.99
CA VAL A 110 -15.36 -1.08 -2.35
C VAL A 110 -14.41 -1.65 -1.30
N LEU A 111 -13.43 -0.85 -0.86
CA LEU A 111 -12.48 -1.26 0.17
C LEU A 111 -13.17 -1.52 1.51
N ALA A 112 -14.15 -0.71 1.91
CA ALA A 112 -14.92 -0.90 3.14
C ALA A 112 -15.73 -2.20 3.11
N GLU A 113 -16.26 -2.59 1.95
CA GLU A 113 -17.00 -3.84 1.78
C GLU A 113 -16.07 -5.06 1.83
N LEU A 114 -15.04 -5.10 1.01
CA LEU A 114 -14.24 -6.31 0.77
C LEU A 114 -13.12 -6.53 1.78
N SER A 115 -12.60 -5.49 2.42
CA SER A 115 -11.51 -5.63 3.39
C SER A 115 -11.92 -6.36 4.70
N ARG A 116 -13.18 -6.70 4.83
CA ARG A 116 -13.69 -7.53 5.94
C ARG A 116 -13.52 -9.02 5.68
N VAL A 117 -13.41 -9.42 4.42
CA VAL A 117 -13.40 -10.82 3.97
C VAL A 117 -12.14 -11.18 3.20
N PHE A 118 -11.43 -10.21 2.64
CA PHE A 118 -10.20 -10.42 1.88
C PHE A 118 -9.00 -9.75 2.54
N ASP A 119 -7.85 -10.42 2.50
CA ASP A 119 -6.54 -9.79 2.73
C ASP A 119 -6.19 -8.85 1.57
N ARG A 120 -5.10 -8.10 1.71
CA ARG A 120 -4.74 -7.05 0.74
C ARG A 120 -4.31 -7.59 -0.62
N VAL A 121 -3.64 -8.74 -0.67
CA VAL A 121 -3.21 -9.38 -1.92
C VAL A 121 -4.43 -9.92 -2.66
N THR A 122 -5.31 -10.65 -1.97
CA THR A 122 -6.58 -11.15 -2.52
C THR A 122 -7.46 -10.01 -3.01
N LEU A 123 -7.53 -8.92 -2.25
CA LEU A 123 -8.28 -7.72 -2.63
C LEU A 123 -7.70 -7.07 -3.89
N SER A 124 -6.36 -7.01 -4.01
CA SER A 124 -5.70 -6.52 -5.22
C SER A 124 -6.03 -7.38 -6.44
N ARG A 125 -6.04 -8.71 -6.27
CA ARG A 125 -6.44 -9.65 -7.32
C ARG A 125 -7.91 -9.49 -7.72
N TRP A 126 -8.80 -9.22 -6.76
CA TRP A 126 -10.22 -9.01 -7.03
C TRP A 126 -10.44 -7.88 -8.08
N PHE A 127 -9.71 -6.79 -7.99
CA PHE A 127 -9.79 -5.71 -8.97
C PHE A 127 -9.36 -6.13 -10.38
N LEU A 128 -8.52 -7.16 -10.49
CA LEU A 128 -7.93 -7.65 -11.75
C LEU A 128 -8.66 -8.83 -12.36
N GLN A 129 -9.56 -9.47 -11.63
CA GLN A 129 -10.30 -10.65 -12.07
C GLN A 129 -11.60 -10.26 -12.75
N SER A 130 -11.98 -11.02 -13.80
CA SER A 130 -13.30 -10.89 -14.42
C SER A 130 -14.39 -11.18 -13.39
N ASN A 131 -15.39 -10.33 -13.33
CA ASN A 131 -16.52 -10.45 -12.41
C ASN A 131 -17.82 -10.64 -13.19
N CYS A 132 -18.59 -11.67 -12.87
CA CYS A 132 -19.84 -11.98 -13.57
C CYS A 132 -20.88 -10.85 -13.40
N SER A 133 -20.93 -10.21 -12.25
CA SER A 133 -21.80 -9.06 -11.98
C SER A 133 -21.45 -7.83 -12.82
N LEU A 134 -20.21 -7.77 -13.33
CA LEU A 134 -19.71 -6.72 -14.21
C LEU A 134 -19.67 -7.15 -15.69
N ARG A 135 -20.51 -8.13 -16.06
CA ARG A 135 -20.58 -8.69 -17.43
C ARG A 135 -19.25 -9.29 -17.91
N GLY A 136 -18.52 -9.94 -16.99
CA GLY A 136 -17.22 -10.56 -17.27
C GLY A 136 -16.04 -9.60 -17.35
N ARG A 137 -16.25 -8.30 -17.08
CA ARG A 137 -15.15 -7.32 -17.02
C ARG A 137 -14.53 -7.30 -15.64
N ALA A 138 -13.24 -6.93 -15.57
CA ALA A 138 -12.57 -6.72 -14.31
C ALA A 138 -12.98 -5.36 -13.70
N PRO A 139 -13.12 -5.25 -12.36
CA PRO A 139 -13.46 -4.00 -11.69
C PRO A 139 -12.58 -2.82 -12.09
N VAL A 140 -11.26 -3.05 -12.21
CA VAL A 140 -10.28 -2.03 -12.63
C VAL A 140 -10.59 -1.40 -14.00
N GLN A 141 -11.25 -2.14 -14.89
CA GLN A 141 -11.58 -1.68 -16.26
C GLN A 141 -12.83 -0.80 -16.30
N VAL A 142 -13.67 -0.86 -15.28
CA VAL A 142 -15.00 -0.25 -15.32
C VAL A 142 -15.28 0.73 -14.18
N ILE A 143 -14.42 0.80 -13.18
CA ILE A 143 -14.63 1.64 -12.01
C ILE A 143 -14.77 3.14 -12.35
N ASP A 144 -14.17 3.58 -13.45
CA ASP A 144 -14.26 4.97 -13.90
C ASP A 144 -15.62 5.30 -14.59
N VAL A 145 -16.34 4.28 -15.03
CA VAL A 145 -17.56 4.46 -15.83
C VAL A 145 -18.80 4.00 -15.08
N THR A 146 -18.70 2.91 -14.32
CA THR A 146 -19.83 2.26 -13.63
C THR A 146 -19.47 1.98 -12.17
N GLN A 147 -19.09 3.03 -11.44
CA GLN A 147 -18.69 2.95 -10.04
C GLN A 147 -19.73 2.21 -9.17
N ASP A 148 -21.02 2.56 -9.31
CA ASP A 148 -22.10 1.96 -8.53
C ASP A 148 -22.22 0.45 -8.78
N ASP A 149 -22.00 0.01 -10.02
CA ASP A 149 -22.00 -1.41 -10.36
C ASP A 149 -20.83 -2.14 -9.70
N VAL A 150 -19.66 -1.49 -9.61
CA VAL A 150 -18.48 -2.07 -8.93
C VAL A 150 -18.71 -2.17 -7.42
N VAL A 151 -19.32 -1.18 -6.80
CA VAL A 151 -19.72 -1.23 -5.38
C VAL A 151 -20.77 -2.31 -5.15
N ALA A 152 -21.75 -2.45 -6.03
CA ALA A 152 -22.76 -3.51 -5.95
C ALA A 152 -22.15 -4.91 -6.08
N ALA A 153 -21.19 -5.09 -7.02
CA ALA A 153 -20.44 -6.34 -7.17
C ALA A 153 -19.63 -6.67 -5.90
N ALA A 154 -18.97 -5.67 -5.31
CA ALA A 154 -18.22 -5.83 -4.06
C ALA A 154 -19.11 -6.28 -2.89
N ARG A 155 -20.33 -5.74 -2.78
CA ARG A 155 -21.30 -6.15 -1.77
C ARG A 155 -21.74 -7.59 -1.94
N LEU A 156 -21.99 -8.00 -3.19
CA LEU A 156 -22.38 -9.37 -3.51
C LEU A 156 -21.25 -10.35 -3.17
N ASP A 157 -20.03 -10.05 -3.62
CA ASP A 157 -18.86 -10.92 -3.38
C ASP A 157 -18.52 -11.01 -1.89
N ARG A 158 -18.67 -9.91 -1.13
CA ARG A 158 -18.57 -9.95 0.33
C ARG A 158 -19.60 -10.92 0.94
N PHE A 159 -20.85 -10.85 0.48
CA PHE A 159 -21.90 -11.72 1.00
C PHE A 159 -21.57 -13.20 0.73
N VAL A 160 -21.11 -13.51 -0.48
CA VAL A 160 -20.72 -14.89 -0.85
C VAL A 160 -19.49 -15.35 -0.05
N ALA A 161 -18.51 -14.49 0.19
CA ALA A 161 -17.30 -14.85 0.93
C ALA A 161 -17.51 -14.97 2.45
N ALA A 162 -18.52 -14.30 2.99
CA ALA A 162 -18.85 -14.38 4.41
C ALA A 162 -19.71 -15.62 4.78
N GLY A 163 -20.25 -16.38 3.78
CA GLY A 163 -21.01 -17.64 3.95
C GLY A 163 -22.40 -17.39 4.38
#